data_8b5273da0525e1b494ae7a258e9d2d4b
#
_entry.id   8b5273da0525e1b494ae7a258e9d2d4b
#
_cell.length_a   1.000
_cell.length_b   1.000
_cell.length_c   1.000
_cell.angle_alpha   90.00
_cell.angle_beta   90.00
_cell.angle_gamma   90.00
#
_symmetry.space_group_name_H-M   'P 1'
#
loop_
_entity.id
_entity.type
_entity.pdbx_description
1 polymer ?
#
loop_
_entity_poly.entity_id
_entity_poly.type
_entity_poly.pdbx_seq_one_letter_code
_entity_poly.pdbx_strand_id
1 'polypeptide(L)'
;MVLFIDAENVSYNYATKIMENISKSGQLAEARYYALQKDDSTRFWKEQAKHHDIKPILLYGEASKNKIDNKIIKDAKHLLRQNKNIDIFCIATKDGDYTSLVSFLREHRKRVIIFGPKDTSQKLITASSKFILL
;
A
#
# COMPACT_ATOMS: atom_id res chain seq x y z
N MET A 1 -11.90 -0.70 -5.38
CA MET A 1 -10.85 -0.43 -4.37
C MET A 1 -9.57 -1.12 -4.79
N VAL A 2 -8.46 -0.49 -4.56
CA VAL A 2 -7.11 -1.00 -4.88
C VAL A 2 -6.23 -0.93 -3.64
N LEU A 3 -5.33 -1.91 -3.48
CA LEU A 3 -4.43 -2.00 -2.32
C LEU A 3 -2.97 -2.02 -2.79
N PHE A 4 -2.17 -1.13 -2.21
CA PHE A 4 -0.72 -1.10 -2.38
C PHE A 4 -0.06 -1.39 -1.04
N ILE A 5 0.80 -2.39 -0.98
CA ILE A 5 1.51 -2.78 0.24
C ILE A 5 2.99 -2.45 0.10
N ASP A 6 3.49 -1.60 0.97
CA ASP A 6 4.91 -1.30 1.12
C ASP A 6 5.52 -2.38 2.03
N ALA A 7 6.04 -3.44 1.42
CA ALA A 7 6.56 -4.60 2.16
C ALA A 7 7.82 -4.30 2.96
N GLU A 8 8.50 -3.19 2.70
CA GLU A 8 9.64 -2.75 3.50
C GLU A 8 9.21 -2.18 4.85
N ASN A 9 8.02 -1.56 4.89
CA ASN A 9 7.51 -0.87 6.08
C ASN A 9 6.35 -1.58 6.79
N VAL A 10 5.87 -2.67 6.24
CA VAL A 10 4.78 -3.45 6.83
C VAL A 10 5.13 -4.93 6.81
N SER A 11 5.07 -5.57 7.97
CA SER A 11 5.39 -6.98 8.11
C SER A 11 4.36 -7.88 7.43
N TYR A 12 4.83 -8.97 6.84
CA TYR A 12 3.97 -10.02 6.26
C TYR A 12 2.99 -10.61 7.29
N ASN A 13 3.29 -10.51 8.58
CA ASN A 13 2.41 -10.98 9.64
C ASN A 13 1.05 -10.27 9.65
N TYR A 14 0.95 -9.10 9.05
CA TYR A 14 -0.29 -8.32 9.00
C TYR A 14 -1.14 -8.60 7.75
N ALA A 15 -0.68 -9.48 6.86
CA ALA A 15 -1.39 -9.72 5.59
C ALA A 15 -2.86 -10.12 5.81
N THR A 16 -3.12 -11.09 6.68
CA THR A 16 -4.47 -11.54 6.97
C THR A 16 -5.35 -10.44 7.55
N LYS A 17 -4.81 -9.66 8.50
CA LYS A 17 -5.56 -8.55 9.11
C LYS A 17 -5.91 -7.47 8.08
N ILE A 18 -4.98 -7.13 7.21
CA ILE A 18 -5.23 -6.18 6.13
C ILE A 18 -6.36 -6.67 5.23
N MET A 19 -6.27 -7.91 4.77
CA MET A 19 -7.26 -8.47 3.83
C MET A 19 -8.63 -8.65 4.47
N GLU A 20 -8.72 -8.99 5.74
CA GLU A 20 -9.98 -9.06 6.47
C GLU A 20 -10.66 -7.70 6.55
N ASN A 21 -9.90 -6.64 6.85
CA ASN A 21 -10.43 -5.28 6.89
C ASN A 21 -10.89 -4.81 5.51
N ILE A 22 -10.15 -5.15 4.47
CA ILE A 22 -10.51 -4.81 3.10
C ILE A 22 -11.82 -5.46 2.69
N SER A 23 -12.01 -6.74 3.01
CA SER A 23 -13.25 -7.46 2.68
C SER A 23 -14.49 -6.85 3.32
N LYS A 24 -14.33 -6.18 4.46
CA LYS A 24 -15.41 -5.48 5.15
C LYS A 24 -15.68 -4.08 4.56
N SER A 25 -14.72 -3.52 3.87
CA SER A 25 -14.77 -2.13 3.39
C SER A 25 -15.32 -2.02 1.97
N GLY A 26 -15.28 -3.07 1.18
CA GLY A 26 -15.75 -3.05 -0.19
C GLY A 26 -15.15 -4.13 -1.07
N GLN A 27 -15.38 -4.00 -2.37
CA GLN A 27 -14.87 -4.95 -3.35
C GLN A 27 -13.48 -4.56 -3.83
N LEU A 28 -12.53 -5.47 -3.69
CA LEU A 28 -11.14 -5.27 -4.09
C LEU A 28 -10.98 -5.59 -5.58
N ALA A 29 -10.52 -4.60 -6.35
CA ALA A 29 -10.22 -4.79 -7.76
C ALA A 29 -8.83 -5.36 -7.97
N GLU A 30 -7.85 -4.90 -7.20
CA GLU A 30 -6.46 -5.32 -7.32
C GLU A 30 -5.71 -5.09 -6.01
N ALA A 31 -4.79 -6.01 -5.69
CA ALA A 31 -3.86 -5.87 -4.57
C ALA A 31 -2.45 -6.17 -5.04
N ARG A 32 -1.50 -5.34 -4.62
CA ARG A 32 -0.08 -5.48 -4.96
C ARG A 32 0.78 -5.30 -3.73
N TYR A 33 1.86 -6.11 -3.60
CA TYR A 33 2.89 -5.80 -2.63
C TYR A 33 4.19 -5.45 -3.35
N TYR A 34 4.92 -4.49 -2.80
CA TYR A 34 6.14 -3.96 -3.37
C TYR A 34 7.32 -4.28 -2.46
N ALA A 35 8.32 -4.95 -3.00
CA ALA A 35 9.50 -5.36 -2.23
C ALA A 35 10.75 -5.31 -3.09
N LEU A 36 11.92 -5.21 -2.42
CA LEU A 36 13.20 -5.37 -3.07
C LEU A 36 13.48 -6.85 -3.20
N GLN A 37 13.89 -7.31 -4.39
CA GLN A 37 14.12 -8.73 -4.66
C GLN A 37 15.11 -9.39 -3.69
N LYS A 38 16.12 -8.64 -3.23
CA LYS A 38 17.17 -9.16 -2.34
C LYS A 38 16.80 -9.10 -0.87
N ASP A 39 15.64 -8.55 -0.53
CA ASP A 39 15.22 -8.44 0.86
C ASP A 39 14.69 -9.79 1.35
N ASP A 40 15.15 -10.22 2.54
CA ASP A 40 14.71 -11.48 3.16
C ASP A 40 13.20 -11.49 3.42
N SER A 41 12.60 -10.35 3.71
CA SER A 41 11.16 -10.23 3.93
C SER A 41 10.34 -10.56 2.69
N THR A 42 10.92 -10.44 1.50
CA THR A 42 10.26 -10.74 0.23
C THR A 42 9.74 -12.18 0.18
N ARG A 43 10.51 -13.12 0.70
CA ARG A 43 10.15 -14.54 0.72
C ARG A 43 8.86 -14.78 1.51
N PHE A 44 8.73 -14.16 2.66
CA PHE A 44 7.57 -14.33 3.54
C PHE A 44 6.33 -13.64 2.96
N TRP A 45 6.50 -12.46 2.38
CA TRP A 45 5.40 -11.81 1.65
C TRP A 45 4.93 -12.63 0.46
N LYS A 46 5.84 -13.30 -0.23
CA LYS A 46 5.51 -14.14 -1.38
C LYS A 46 4.53 -15.26 -1.01
N GLU A 47 4.73 -15.91 0.14
CA GLU A 47 3.82 -16.95 0.62
C GLU A 47 2.44 -16.39 0.97
N GLN A 48 2.40 -15.27 1.69
CA GLN A 48 1.16 -14.61 2.07
C GLN A 48 0.42 -14.09 0.82
N ALA A 49 1.14 -13.59 -0.14
CA ALA A 49 0.58 -13.07 -1.37
C ALA A 49 -0.13 -14.16 -2.19
N LYS A 50 0.43 -15.35 -2.26
CA LYS A 50 -0.24 -16.48 -2.91
C LYS A 50 -1.54 -16.87 -2.22
N HIS A 51 -1.55 -16.83 -0.91
CA HIS A 51 -2.71 -17.20 -0.10
C HIS A 51 -3.86 -16.21 -0.26
N HIS A 52 -3.55 -14.92 -0.48
CA HIS A 52 -4.53 -13.84 -0.51
C HIS A 52 -4.73 -13.22 -1.90
N ASP A 53 -4.14 -13.78 -2.94
CA ASP A 53 -4.20 -13.25 -4.31
C ASP A 53 -3.67 -11.81 -4.42
N ILE A 54 -2.49 -11.58 -3.86
CA ILE A 54 -1.79 -10.30 -3.92
C ILE A 54 -0.67 -10.40 -4.95
N LYS A 55 -0.66 -9.49 -5.92
CA LYS A 55 0.32 -9.49 -7.01
C LYS A 55 1.67 -8.97 -6.54
N PRO A 56 2.77 -9.70 -6.82
CA PRO A 56 4.11 -9.21 -6.47
C PRO A 56 4.62 -8.17 -7.47
N ILE A 57 5.18 -7.08 -6.94
CA ILE A 57 5.96 -6.10 -7.71
C ILE A 57 7.34 -6.06 -7.09
N LEU A 58 8.26 -6.80 -7.70
CA LEU A 58 9.63 -6.92 -7.19
C LEU A 58 10.55 -5.93 -7.89
N LEU A 59 11.26 -5.14 -7.11
CA LEU A 59 12.21 -4.17 -7.61
C LEU A 59 13.64 -4.72 -7.52
N TYR A 60 14.39 -4.51 -8.57
CA TYR A 60 15.76 -5.00 -8.71
C TYR A 60 16.76 -3.90 -8.48
N GLY A 61 18.00 -4.29 -8.15
CA GLY A 61 19.10 -3.36 -7.93
C GLY A 61 19.40 -3.14 -6.47
N GLU A 62 20.31 -2.20 -6.19
CA GLU A 62 20.70 -1.88 -4.83
C GLU A 62 19.55 -1.20 -4.09
N ALA A 63 19.44 -1.47 -2.78
CA ALA A 63 18.48 -0.83 -1.92
C ALA A 63 18.80 0.66 -1.86
N SER A 64 18.21 1.46 -2.72
CA SER A 64 18.25 2.90 -2.58
C SER A 64 17.07 3.33 -1.74
N LYS A 65 17.32 4.30 -0.86
CA LYS A 65 16.28 4.94 -0.08
C LYS A 65 15.17 5.42 -1.02
N ASN A 66 13.92 5.16 -0.68
CA ASN A 66 12.73 5.64 -1.39
C ASN A 66 12.45 4.95 -2.74
N LYS A 67 13.04 3.81 -3.03
CA LYS A 67 12.80 3.12 -4.30
C LYS A 67 11.38 2.54 -4.38
N ILE A 68 10.93 1.93 -3.28
CA ILE A 68 9.60 1.32 -3.21
C ILE A 68 8.50 2.39 -3.21
N ASP A 69 8.65 3.44 -2.40
CA ASP A 69 7.65 4.50 -2.32
C ASP A 69 7.51 5.25 -3.65
N ASN A 70 8.61 5.54 -4.34
CA ASN A 70 8.56 6.17 -5.65
C ASN A 70 7.77 5.32 -6.66
N LYS A 71 7.96 4.00 -6.62
CA LYS A 71 7.23 3.10 -7.51
C LYS A 71 5.73 3.05 -7.19
N ILE A 72 5.38 2.94 -5.91
CA ILE A 72 3.99 2.96 -5.47
C ILE A 72 3.31 4.28 -5.87
N ILE A 73 3.98 5.41 -5.63
CA ILE A 73 3.45 6.74 -5.97
C ILE A 73 3.17 6.83 -7.46
N LYS A 74 4.12 6.40 -8.28
CA LYS A 74 3.97 6.41 -9.73
C LYS A 74 2.81 5.52 -10.19
N ASP A 75 2.74 4.30 -9.66
CA ASP A 75 1.71 3.35 -10.04
C ASP A 75 0.31 3.79 -9.58
N ALA A 76 0.19 4.38 -8.40
CA ALA A 76 -1.08 4.89 -7.90
C ALA A 76 -1.59 6.04 -8.77
N LYS A 77 -0.73 6.97 -9.14
CA LYS A 77 -1.10 8.08 -10.04
C LYS A 77 -1.49 7.59 -11.43
N HIS A 78 -0.77 6.60 -11.93
CA HIS A 78 -1.08 5.97 -13.21
C HIS A 78 -2.46 5.31 -13.19
N LEU A 79 -2.74 4.55 -12.14
CA LEU A 79 -4.02 3.87 -11.99
C LEU A 79 -5.18 4.85 -11.83
N LEU A 80 -4.97 5.96 -11.13
CA LEU A 80 -5.96 7.04 -11.02
C LEU A 80 -6.39 7.56 -12.40
N ARG A 81 -5.44 7.69 -13.33
CA ARG A 81 -5.71 8.19 -14.68
C ARG A 81 -6.36 7.15 -15.56
N GLN A 82 -5.95 5.88 -15.43
CA GLN A 82 -6.42 4.80 -16.30
C GLN A 82 -7.77 4.25 -15.92
N ASN A 83 -8.09 4.18 -14.63
CA ASN A 83 -9.33 3.59 -14.16
C ASN A 83 -10.08 4.53 -13.23
N LYS A 84 -10.96 5.33 -13.81
CA LYS A 84 -11.74 6.33 -13.07
C LYS A 84 -12.81 5.72 -12.16
N ASN A 85 -13.06 4.42 -12.29
CA ASN A 85 -14.03 3.72 -11.46
C ASN A 85 -13.48 3.33 -10.08
N ILE A 86 -12.17 3.47 -9.85
CA ILE A 86 -11.59 3.22 -8.54
C ILE A 86 -11.87 4.43 -7.66
N ASP A 87 -12.61 4.22 -6.57
CA ASP A 87 -12.98 5.28 -5.63
C ASP A 87 -12.15 5.27 -4.36
N ILE A 88 -11.58 4.11 -4.00
CA ILE A 88 -10.86 3.93 -2.75
C ILE A 88 -9.46 3.38 -3.04
N PHE A 89 -8.46 4.12 -2.55
CA PHE A 89 -7.05 3.70 -2.59
C PHE A 89 -6.62 3.32 -1.18
N CYS A 90 -6.15 2.09 -1.01
CA CYS A 90 -5.65 1.60 0.26
C CYS A 90 -4.14 1.46 0.17
N ILE A 91 -3.42 1.98 1.16
CA ILE A 91 -1.96 1.90 1.21
C ILE A 91 -1.55 1.36 2.58
N ALA A 92 -0.81 0.26 2.59
CA ALA A 92 -0.25 -0.30 3.80
C ALA A 92 1.21 0.15 3.92
N THR A 93 1.46 1.07 4.83
CA THR A 93 2.78 1.66 5.08
C THR A 93 2.77 2.41 6.42
N LYS A 94 3.96 2.76 6.91
CA LYS A 94 4.11 3.66 8.06
C LYS A 94 4.84 4.95 7.70
N ASP A 95 5.30 5.08 6.47
CA ASP A 95 6.22 6.13 6.03
C ASP A 95 5.47 7.42 5.65
N GLY A 96 5.85 8.52 6.30
CA GLY A 96 5.29 9.84 6.01
C GLY A 96 5.56 10.36 4.61
N ASP A 97 6.48 9.76 3.86
CA ASP A 97 6.78 10.14 2.49
C ASP A 97 5.59 9.93 1.54
N TYR A 98 4.60 9.15 1.94
CA TYR A 98 3.37 8.98 1.17
C TYR A 98 2.34 10.09 1.37
N THR A 99 2.58 11.03 2.28
CA THR A 99 1.60 12.08 2.62
C THR A 99 1.18 12.89 1.40
N SER A 100 2.13 13.24 0.52
CA SER A 100 1.83 14.00 -0.69
C SER A 100 0.94 13.22 -1.66
N LEU A 101 1.16 11.91 -1.80
CA LEU A 101 0.30 11.06 -2.61
C LEU A 101 -1.12 11.01 -2.05
N VAL A 102 -1.25 10.86 -0.75
CA VAL A 102 -2.56 10.82 -0.09
C VAL A 102 -3.33 12.11 -0.36
N SER A 103 -2.68 13.26 -0.18
CA SER A 103 -3.31 14.57 -0.47
C SER A 103 -3.71 14.69 -1.94
N PHE A 104 -2.85 14.26 -2.83
CA PHE A 104 -3.11 14.29 -4.28
C PHE A 104 -4.36 13.45 -4.63
N LEU A 105 -4.45 12.24 -4.11
CA LEU A 105 -5.60 11.36 -4.37
C LEU A 105 -6.89 11.94 -3.81
N ARG A 106 -6.84 12.52 -2.62
CA ARG A 106 -8.01 13.15 -2.00
C ARG A 106 -8.46 14.40 -2.76
N GLU A 107 -7.54 15.17 -3.31
CA GLU A 107 -7.86 16.31 -4.18
C GLU A 107 -8.60 15.85 -5.44
N HIS A 108 -8.35 14.62 -5.88
CA HIS A 108 -9.07 14.00 -7.01
C HIS A 108 -10.33 13.25 -6.56
N ARG A 109 -10.83 13.58 -5.37
CA ARG A 109 -12.08 13.05 -4.80
C ARG A 109 -12.04 11.54 -4.55
N LYS A 110 -10.84 11.00 -4.32
CA LYS A 110 -10.69 9.60 -3.92
C LYS A 110 -10.62 9.49 -2.41
N ARG A 111 -11.14 8.39 -1.89
CA ARG A 111 -10.99 8.05 -0.48
C ARG A 111 -9.67 7.29 -0.31
N VAL A 112 -8.89 7.63 0.71
CA VAL A 112 -7.61 6.97 0.98
C VAL A 112 -7.61 6.38 2.38
N ILE A 113 -7.43 5.07 2.45
CA ILE A 113 -7.34 4.31 3.70
C ILE A 113 -5.88 3.90 3.90
N ILE A 114 -5.31 4.28 5.04
CA ILE A 114 -3.95 3.87 5.42
C ILE A 114 -4.03 2.75 6.45
N PHE A 115 -3.30 1.66 6.19
CA PHE A 115 -3.07 0.59 7.14
C PHE A 115 -1.65 0.72 7.64
N GLY A 116 -1.46 0.87 8.94
CA GLY A 116 -0.11 1.03 9.46
C GLY A 116 0.06 0.52 10.87
N PRO A 117 1.31 0.19 11.25
CA PRO A 117 1.64 -0.20 12.61
C PRO A 117 1.61 1.01 13.56
N LYS A 118 1.87 0.72 14.84
CA LYS A 118 1.81 1.71 15.92
C LYS A 118 2.69 2.95 15.68
N ASP A 119 3.84 2.77 15.02
CA ASP A 119 4.79 3.86 14.77
C ASP A 119 4.57 4.58 13.42
N THR A 120 3.38 4.49 12.85
CA THR A 120 3.03 5.19 11.62
C THR A 120 3.15 6.71 11.80
N SER A 121 3.68 7.38 10.80
CA SER A 121 3.84 8.83 10.79
C SER A 121 2.52 9.55 11.03
N GLN A 122 2.51 10.48 11.99
CA GLN A 122 1.29 11.23 12.36
C GLN A 122 0.77 12.07 11.20
N LYS A 123 1.66 12.67 10.40
CA LYS A 123 1.22 13.48 9.26
C LYS A 123 0.51 12.63 8.20
N LEU A 124 0.93 11.37 8.04
CA LEU A 124 0.27 10.44 7.13
C LEU A 124 -1.13 10.07 7.63
N ILE A 125 -1.25 9.77 8.91
CA ILE A 125 -2.54 9.46 9.54
C ILE A 125 -3.50 10.64 9.37
N THR A 126 -3.03 11.84 9.66
CA THR A 126 -3.85 13.06 9.57
C THR A 126 -4.32 13.33 8.14
N ALA A 127 -3.49 13.08 7.15
CA ALA A 127 -3.85 13.28 5.74
C ALA A 127 -4.86 12.28 5.22
N SER A 128 -4.91 11.07 5.78
CA SER A 128 -5.75 9.98 5.30
C SER A 128 -7.25 10.23 5.53
N SER A 129 -8.08 9.59 4.71
CA SER A 129 -9.53 9.57 4.95
C SER A 129 -9.88 8.70 6.14
N LYS A 130 -9.12 7.61 6.33
CA LYS A 130 -9.28 6.68 7.43
C LYS A 130 -7.94 5.99 7.70
N PHE A 131 -7.61 5.81 8.99
CA PHE A 131 -6.44 5.04 9.41
C PHE A 131 -6.88 3.78 10.14
N ILE A 132 -6.31 2.64 9.76
CA ILE A 132 -6.55 1.36 10.41
C ILE A 132 -5.24 0.89 11.03
N LEU A 133 -5.22 0.79 12.35
CA LEU A 133 -4.06 0.33 13.11
C LEU A 133 -3.91 -1.19 12.97
N LEU A 134 -2.73 -1.60 12.60
CA LEU A 134 -2.37 -3.01 12.48
C LEU A 134 -1.83 -3.60 13.78
#